data_0222ee50ce84d057dd48baaaceaee486
#
_entry.id   0222ee50ce84d057dd48baaaceaee486
#
_cell.length_a   1.000
_cell.length_b   1.000
_cell.length_c   1.000
_cell.angle_alpha   90.00
_cell.angle_beta   90.00
_cell.angle_gamma   90.00
#
_symmetry.space_group_name_H-M   'P 1'
#
loop_
_entity.id
_entity.type
_entity.pdbx_description
1 polymer ?
#
loop_
_entity_poly.entity_id
_entity_poly.type
_entity_poly.pdbx_seq_one_letter_code
_entity_poly.pdbx_strand_id
1 'polypeptide(L)'
;MNFPSLFSPLQVGPYRLNHRLVMAPLTRMRAERPSLAPRALNAEHYAQRATPGGLIIAEASPVLATGFGNPGVPGIYSEAQIAGWRSVVDAVHAKGGLIFLQLWHVGRVSHSSYQPGGMLPVAPSAVPISAELKTMTVDGKPANYETPRALETAEVAGIVDAFRQAASNAMKAGFDGVEIHGANGYLIEQFLQSRSNLRTDQYGGSIENRARFLMEITQAVIGVWGANRVGVRLSPYGIANDSGEADPMPLYTHVVQALNPLGLTYLHFIEPRSSGAGRAEVNHQNVPSAMVLFRPIWKGVLITAGGFTGETANAAIADGHADAIAFGRIFISNPDLPRRLREGLPLTPYNRATFYGGEEKGYTDYPVYSELEPA
;
A
#
# COMPACT_ATOMS: atom_id res chain seq x y z
N MET A 1 -11.56 -15.71 -24.29
CA MET A 1 -11.23 -14.99 -23.06
C MET A 1 -9.75 -15.18 -22.78
N ASN A 2 -8.97 -14.13 -22.85
CA ASN A 2 -7.56 -14.19 -22.46
C ASN A 2 -7.44 -14.32 -20.94
N PHE A 3 -6.40 -15.03 -20.48
CA PHE A 3 -6.07 -15.12 -19.05
C PHE A 3 -7.18 -15.71 -18.15
N PRO A 4 -7.67 -16.92 -18.39
CA PRO A 4 -8.86 -17.48 -17.70
C PRO A 4 -8.69 -17.57 -16.17
N SER A 5 -7.50 -17.83 -15.64
CA SER A 5 -7.25 -17.86 -14.19
C SER A 5 -7.38 -16.48 -13.57
N LEU A 6 -6.87 -15.45 -14.23
CA LEU A 6 -6.96 -14.05 -13.77
C LEU A 6 -8.41 -13.55 -13.74
N PHE A 7 -9.28 -14.07 -14.62
CA PHE A 7 -10.69 -13.70 -14.72
C PHE A 7 -11.65 -14.72 -14.09
N SER A 8 -11.15 -15.62 -13.27
CA SER A 8 -11.96 -16.48 -12.42
C SER A 8 -12.37 -15.75 -11.13
N PRO A 9 -13.54 -16.05 -10.53
CA PRO A 9 -13.96 -15.45 -9.29
C PRO A 9 -13.06 -15.86 -8.10
N LEU A 10 -13.05 -15.01 -7.05
CA LEU A 10 -12.29 -15.26 -5.83
C LEU A 10 -13.08 -14.79 -4.60
N GLN A 11 -13.10 -15.58 -3.52
CA GLN A 11 -13.62 -15.14 -2.24
C GLN A 11 -12.52 -14.41 -1.46
N VAL A 12 -12.78 -13.16 -1.06
CA VAL A 12 -11.88 -12.30 -0.27
C VAL A 12 -12.66 -11.79 0.95
N GLY A 13 -12.43 -12.40 2.10
CA GLY A 13 -13.25 -12.15 3.28
C GLY A 13 -14.74 -12.37 3.00
N PRO A 14 -15.64 -11.41 3.30
CA PRO A 14 -17.06 -11.53 3.01
C PRO A 14 -17.42 -11.27 1.54
N TYR A 15 -16.46 -10.87 0.70
CA TYR A 15 -16.72 -10.40 -0.66
C TYR A 15 -16.34 -11.45 -1.70
N ARG A 16 -17.19 -11.60 -2.72
CA ARG A 16 -16.88 -12.40 -3.90
C ARG A 16 -16.46 -11.49 -5.04
N LEU A 17 -15.18 -11.52 -5.37
CA LEU A 17 -14.64 -10.81 -6.52
C LEU A 17 -15.01 -11.53 -7.83
N ASN A 18 -15.29 -10.75 -8.89
CA ASN A 18 -15.59 -11.26 -10.23
C ASN A 18 -14.33 -11.58 -11.04
N HIS A 19 -13.18 -11.07 -10.61
CA HIS A 19 -11.86 -11.33 -11.19
C HIS A 19 -10.78 -11.17 -10.13
N ARG A 20 -9.58 -11.70 -10.40
CA ARG A 20 -8.43 -11.71 -9.49
C ARG A 20 -7.43 -10.59 -9.75
N LEU A 21 -7.83 -9.60 -10.54
CA LEU A 21 -7.06 -8.38 -10.81
C LEU A 21 -7.46 -7.33 -9.79
N VAL A 22 -6.49 -6.86 -9.01
CA VAL A 22 -6.65 -5.86 -7.95
C VAL A 22 -5.94 -4.57 -8.37
N MET A 23 -6.52 -3.41 -8.10
CA MET A 23 -5.77 -2.15 -8.20
C MET A 23 -4.88 -2.01 -6.97
N ALA A 24 -3.56 -1.97 -7.19
CA ALA A 24 -2.59 -1.78 -6.11
C ALA A 24 -2.70 -0.39 -5.47
N PRO A 25 -2.36 -0.24 -4.18
CA PRO A 25 -2.31 1.07 -3.54
C PRO A 25 -1.17 1.91 -4.15
N LEU A 26 -1.52 3.09 -4.64
CA LEU A 26 -0.62 3.98 -5.36
C LEU A 26 -0.78 5.41 -4.85
N THR A 27 0.21 5.94 -4.16
CA THR A 27 0.25 7.35 -3.74
C THR A 27 0.27 8.26 -4.96
N ARG A 28 -0.70 9.19 -5.06
CA ARG A 28 -0.86 10.09 -6.22
C ARG A 28 -0.66 11.57 -5.87
N MET A 29 -0.67 11.96 -4.59
CA MET A 29 -0.40 13.32 -4.10
C MET A 29 -1.34 14.39 -4.67
N ARG A 30 -2.65 14.14 -4.69
CA ARG A 30 -3.68 15.05 -5.27
C ARG A 30 -4.79 15.42 -4.27
N ALA A 31 -4.54 15.23 -2.98
CA ALA A 31 -5.47 15.68 -1.93
C ALA A 31 -5.52 17.21 -1.83
N GLU A 32 -6.64 17.72 -1.35
CA GLU A 32 -6.88 19.13 -1.09
C GLU A 32 -5.91 19.67 -0.02
N ARG A 33 -5.40 20.88 -0.21
CA ARG A 33 -4.54 21.55 0.78
C ARG A 33 -5.28 22.73 1.40
N PRO A 34 -5.14 23.00 2.67
CA PRO A 34 -4.26 22.33 3.67
C PRO A 34 -4.92 21.14 4.37
N SER A 35 -6.19 20.83 4.12
CA SER A 35 -6.96 19.79 4.83
C SER A 35 -6.41 18.37 4.66
N LEU A 36 -5.70 18.13 3.55
CA LEU A 36 -5.25 16.79 3.09
C LEU A 36 -6.42 15.81 3.00
N ALA A 37 -7.58 16.31 2.60
CA ALA A 37 -8.78 15.53 2.33
C ALA A 37 -8.84 15.14 0.84
N PRO A 38 -9.38 13.95 0.49
CA PRO A 38 -9.75 13.65 -0.89
C PRO A 38 -10.76 14.66 -1.42
N ARG A 39 -10.66 15.01 -2.69
CA ARG A 39 -11.56 15.93 -3.41
C ARG A 39 -12.26 15.21 -4.58
N ALA A 40 -13.13 15.91 -5.28
CA ALA A 40 -13.90 15.34 -6.39
C ALA A 40 -13.02 14.65 -7.45
N LEU A 41 -11.84 15.19 -7.73
CA LEU A 41 -10.86 14.61 -8.66
C LEU A 41 -10.37 13.22 -8.20
N ASN A 42 -10.23 12.99 -6.89
CA ASN A 42 -9.88 11.67 -6.35
C ASN A 42 -11.06 10.70 -6.54
N ALA A 43 -12.30 11.14 -6.30
CA ALA A 43 -13.49 10.32 -6.50
C ALA A 43 -13.63 9.90 -7.96
N GLU A 44 -13.41 10.82 -8.91
CA GLU A 44 -13.41 10.53 -10.34
C GLU A 44 -12.35 9.48 -10.71
N HIS A 45 -11.10 9.67 -10.25
CA HIS A 45 -10.00 8.74 -10.51
C HIS A 45 -10.30 7.31 -10.09
N TYR A 46 -10.83 7.12 -8.88
CA TYR A 46 -11.16 5.79 -8.38
C TYR A 46 -12.40 5.20 -9.07
N ALA A 47 -13.42 6.03 -9.35
CA ALA A 47 -14.61 5.60 -10.08
C ALA A 47 -14.31 5.14 -11.52
N GLN A 48 -13.38 5.79 -12.22
CA GLN A 48 -12.93 5.38 -13.56
C GLN A 48 -12.32 3.96 -13.57
N ARG A 49 -11.72 3.54 -12.46
CA ARG A 49 -11.00 2.25 -12.30
C ARG A 49 -11.82 1.19 -11.61
N ALA A 50 -12.98 1.54 -11.10
CA ALA A 50 -13.90 0.61 -10.47
C ALA A 50 -14.61 -0.26 -11.52
N THR A 51 -14.72 -1.55 -11.22
CA THR A 51 -15.46 -2.52 -12.03
C THR A 51 -16.37 -3.35 -11.12
N PRO A 52 -17.53 -3.84 -11.59
CA PRO A 52 -18.40 -4.67 -10.77
C PRO A 52 -17.65 -5.86 -10.18
N GLY A 53 -17.64 -5.96 -8.83
CA GLY A 53 -16.91 -7.00 -8.09
C GLY A 53 -15.39 -6.95 -8.25
N GLY A 54 -14.81 -5.83 -8.70
CA GLY A 54 -13.37 -5.60 -8.68
C GLY A 54 -12.91 -4.95 -7.37
N LEU A 55 -11.72 -5.28 -6.90
CA LEU A 55 -11.13 -4.72 -5.68
C LEU A 55 -10.11 -3.63 -6.01
N ILE A 56 -10.28 -2.48 -5.38
CA ILE A 56 -9.32 -1.39 -5.33
C ILE A 56 -8.73 -1.32 -3.92
N ILE A 57 -7.39 -1.26 -3.81
CA ILE A 57 -6.74 -0.82 -2.57
C ILE A 57 -6.35 0.63 -2.81
N ALA A 58 -6.97 1.55 -2.09
CA ALA A 58 -6.73 2.98 -2.21
C ALA A 58 -5.32 3.36 -1.73
N GLU A 59 -4.86 4.54 -2.16
CA GLU A 59 -3.54 5.04 -1.78
C GLU A 59 -3.31 5.09 -0.27
N ALA A 60 -2.04 4.92 0.12
CA ALA A 60 -1.62 4.94 1.50
C ALA A 60 -2.00 6.26 2.17
N SER A 61 -2.73 6.17 3.28
CA SER A 61 -3.29 7.30 4.01
C SER A 61 -2.73 7.37 5.43
N PRO A 62 -2.04 8.48 5.77
CA PRO A 62 -1.51 8.68 7.11
C PRO A 62 -2.58 8.61 8.19
N VAL A 63 -2.27 7.84 9.25
CA VAL A 63 -3.19 7.58 10.38
C VAL A 63 -3.18 8.70 11.42
N LEU A 64 -2.18 9.58 11.37
CA LEU A 64 -2.07 10.78 12.22
C LEU A 64 -1.16 11.82 11.55
N ALA A 65 -1.12 13.04 12.13
CA ALA A 65 -0.41 14.19 11.55
C ALA A 65 1.10 13.98 11.39
N THR A 66 1.73 13.14 12.20
CA THR A 66 3.17 12.82 12.10
C THR A 66 3.48 11.76 11.05
N GLY A 67 2.46 11.15 10.44
CA GLY A 67 2.60 10.07 9.47
C GLY A 67 2.91 10.50 8.04
N PHE A 68 3.11 11.80 7.77
CA PHE A 68 3.34 12.33 6.43
C PHE A 68 4.83 12.40 6.06
N GLY A 69 5.13 12.19 4.78
CA GLY A 69 6.45 12.35 4.18
C GLY A 69 6.41 12.79 2.72
N ASN A 70 5.20 13.09 2.22
CA ASN A 70 4.97 13.58 0.87
C ASN A 70 3.83 14.59 0.84
N PRO A 71 3.91 15.62 -0.03
CA PRO A 71 2.87 16.64 -0.12
C PRO A 71 1.59 16.08 -0.78
N GLY A 72 0.43 16.59 -0.37
CA GLY A 72 -0.84 16.30 -1.04
C GLY A 72 -1.29 14.83 -0.95
N VAL A 73 -0.84 14.09 0.05
CA VAL A 73 -1.33 12.74 0.35
C VAL A 73 -2.58 12.85 1.22
N PRO A 74 -3.68 12.15 0.92
CA PRO A 74 -4.87 12.19 1.75
C PRO A 74 -4.68 11.42 3.06
N GLY A 75 -5.01 12.04 4.20
CA GLY A 75 -5.02 11.37 5.50
C GLY A 75 -6.35 10.69 5.83
N ILE A 76 -6.44 10.09 7.05
CA ILE A 76 -7.67 9.45 7.56
C ILE A 76 -7.89 9.73 9.07
N TYR A 77 -7.44 10.85 9.59
CA TYR A 77 -7.51 11.18 11.02
C TYR A 77 -8.36 12.41 11.34
N SER A 78 -8.91 13.13 10.34
CA SER A 78 -9.80 14.27 10.53
C SER A 78 -11.16 14.07 9.90
N GLU A 79 -12.18 14.80 10.39
CA GLU A 79 -13.53 14.72 9.84
C GLU A 79 -13.59 15.14 8.36
N ALA A 80 -12.80 16.16 7.96
CA ALA A 80 -12.73 16.57 6.56
C ALA A 80 -12.18 15.45 5.66
N GLN A 81 -11.17 14.71 6.14
CA GLN A 81 -10.60 13.57 5.42
C GLN A 81 -11.61 12.41 5.32
N ILE A 82 -12.33 12.11 6.40
CA ILE A 82 -13.39 11.10 6.43
C ILE A 82 -14.48 11.46 5.41
N ALA A 83 -14.94 12.71 5.38
CA ALA A 83 -15.95 13.19 4.44
C ALA A 83 -15.46 13.10 2.98
N GLY A 84 -14.20 13.48 2.71
CA GLY A 84 -13.60 13.36 1.39
C GLY A 84 -13.51 11.91 0.92
N TRP A 85 -13.06 11.01 1.80
CA TRP A 85 -13.01 9.58 1.50
C TRP A 85 -14.39 8.97 1.26
N ARG A 86 -15.43 9.41 1.99
CA ARG A 86 -16.81 8.95 1.74
C ARG A 86 -17.24 9.21 0.29
N SER A 87 -16.95 10.40 -0.25
CA SER A 87 -17.25 10.71 -1.64
C SER A 87 -16.53 9.79 -2.63
N VAL A 88 -15.29 9.39 -2.33
CA VAL A 88 -14.54 8.40 -3.13
C VAL A 88 -15.19 7.02 -3.05
N VAL A 89 -15.52 6.57 -1.85
CA VAL A 89 -16.16 5.26 -1.61
C VAL A 89 -17.50 5.18 -2.35
N ASP A 90 -18.36 6.20 -2.19
CA ASP A 90 -19.67 6.26 -2.85
C ASP A 90 -19.52 6.17 -4.38
N ALA A 91 -18.52 6.86 -4.95
CA ALA A 91 -18.26 6.84 -6.39
C ALA A 91 -17.79 5.46 -6.90
N VAL A 92 -17.00 4.73 -6.11
CA VAL A 92 -16.57 3.35 -6.43
C VAL A 92 -17.73 2.38 -6.30
N HIS A 93 -18.50 2.48 -5.20
CA HIS A 93 -19.68 1.64 -4.97
C HIS A 93 -20.76 1.84 -6.05
N ALA A 94 -20.97 3.06 -6.54
CA ALA A 94 -21.86 3.35 -7.66
C ALA A 94 -21.50 2.60 -8.95
N LYS A 95 -20.24 2.16 -9.10
CA LYS A 95 -19.75 1.30 -10.19
C LYS A 95 -19.77 -0.19 -9.85
N GLY A 96 -20.26 -0.58 -8.66
CA GLY A 96 -20.26 -1.94 -8.18
C GLY A 96 -18.87 -2.47 -7.77
N GLY A 97 -17.89 -1.60 -7.61
CA GLY A 97 -16.55 -1.94 -7.12
C GLY A 97 -16.46 -2.02 -5.61
N LEU A 98 -15.38 -2.63 -5.12
CA LEU A 98 -15.01 -2.69 -3.70
C LEU A 98 -13.74 -1.87 -3.49
N ILE A 99 -13.64 -1.21 -2.32
CA ILE A 99 -12.49 -0.36 -2.01
C ILE A 99 -12.03 -0.54 -0.57
N PHE A 100 -10.74 -0.86 -0.39
CA PHE A 100 -10.04 -0.93 0.89
C PHE A 100 -9.13 0.27 1.03
N LEU A 101 -8.95 0.79 2.26
CA LEU A 101 -8.02 1.88 2.53
C LEU A 101 -6.69 1.33 3.05
N GLN A 102 -5.56 1.76 2.48
CA GLN A 102 -4.26 1.43 3.03
C GLN A 102 -3.89 2.39 4.18
N LEU A 103 -3.76 1.87 5.41
CA LEU A 103 -3.36 2.62 6.61
C LEU A 103 -1.85 2.75 6.69
N TRP A 104 -1.34 3.96 6.95
CA TRP A 104 0.06 4.28 6.74
C TRP A 104 0.66 5.20 7.79
N HIS A 105 1.93 5.00 8.08
CA HIS A 105 2.81 5.93 8.75
C HIS A 105 4.21 5.81 8.16
N VAL A 106 4.77 6.91 7.65
CA VAL A 106 6.05 6.86 6.90
C VAL A 106 7.28 6.64 7.79
N GLY A 107 7.18 6.92 9.09
CA GLY A 107 8.34 6.86 9.99
C GLY A 107 9.43 7.83 9.57
N ARG A 108 10.68 7.35 9.47
CA ARG A 108 11.85 8.15 9.08
C ARG A 108 11.85 8.62 7.63
N VAL A 109 10.93 8.10 6.79
CA VAL A 109 10.81 8.51 5.37
C VAL A 109 10.04 9.82 5.29
N SER A 110 10.55 10.86 5.95
CA SER A 110 9.92 12.16 6.10
C SER A 110 10.97 13.27 6.25
N HIS A 111 10.47 14.48 6.48
CA HIS A 111 11.27 15.70 6.76
C HIS A 111 10.51 16.54 7.78
N SER A 112 11.21 17.31 8.61
CA SER A 112 10.62 18.17 9.64
C SER A 112 9.56 19.14 9.09
N SER A 113 9.68 19.55 7.83
CA SER A 113 8.67 20.40 7.18
C SER A 113 7.26 19.78 7.08
N TYR A 114 7.13 18.46 7.17
CA TYR A 114 5.82 17.77 7.21
C TYR A 114 5.29 17.59 8.64
N GLN A 115 6.16 17.80 9.63
CA GLN A 115 5.85 17.45 11.00
C GLN A 115 5.21 18.63 11.75
N PRO A 116 4.22 18.41 12.63
CA PRO A 116 3.66 19.46 13.46
C PRO A 116 4.76 20.21 14.23
N GLY A 117 4.74 21.54 14.16
CA GLY A 117 5.73 22.37 14.85
C GLY A 117 7.18 22.22 14.36
N GLY A 118 7.42 21.60 13.19
CA GLY A 118 8.77 21.38 12.67
C GLY A 118 9.59 20.34 13.44
N MET A 119 8.94 19.43 14.16
CA MET A 119 9.61 18.34 14.89
C MET A 119 10.34 17.40 13.93
N LEU A 120 11.30 16.66 14.43
CA LEU A 120 11.93 15.58 13.65
C LEU A 120 10.96 14.42 13.39
N PRO A 121 11.05 13.75 12.23
CA PRO A 121 10.35 12.49 11.99
C PRO A 121 10.67 11.45 13.07
N VAL A 122 9.77 10.52 13.31
CA VAL A 122 9.95 9.45 14.28
C VAL A 122 10.29 8.12 13.63
N ALA A 123 11.02 7.27 14.35
CA ALA A 123 11.38 5.94 13.93
C ALA A 123 11.58 5.02 15.16
N PRO A 124 11.76 3.69 14.99
CA PRO A 124 12.11 2.83 16.12
C PRO A 124 13.43 3.22 16.77
N SER A 125 14.39 3.73 15.98
CA SER A 125 15.71 4.16 16.44
C SER A 125 16.18 5.36 15.61
N ALA A 126 17.13 6.15 16.15
CA ALA A 126 17.68 7.33 15.49
C ALA A 126 18.68 6.94 14.37
N VAL A 127 18.23 6.10 13.44
CA VAL A 127 19.01 5.64 12.29
C VAL A 127 18.59 6.42 11.05
N PRO A 128 19.45 7.26 10.46
CA PRO A 128 19.11 8.04 9.28
C PRO A 128 18.98 7.15 8.03
N ILE A 129 18.27 7.65 7.04
CA ILE A 129 18.29 7.10 5.67
C ILE A 129 19.63 7.51 5.01
N SER A 130 20.14 6.66 4.11
CA SER A 130 21.38 6.95 3.37
C SER A 130 21.38 8.35 2.76
N ALA A 131 22.48 9.07 2.90
CA ALA A 131 22.66 10.43 2.37
C ALA A 131 22.58 10.52 0.83
N GLU A 132 22.68 9.38 0.14
CA GLU A 132 22.51 9.29 -1.32
C GLU A 132 21.05 9.46 -1.73
N LEU A 133 20.11 9.11 -0.85
CA LEU A 133 18.70 9.28 -1.08
C LEU A 133 18.26 10.69 -0.69
N LYS A 134 17.34 11.25 -1.46
CA LYS A 134 16.80 12.59 -1.25
C LYS A 134 15.29 12.53 -1.06
N THR A 135 14.80 13.47 -0.27
CA THR A 135 13.36 13.74 -0.10
C THR A 135 13.02 15.11 -0.68
N MET A 136 11.76 15.48 -0.53
CA MET A 136 11.27 16.83 -0.83
C MET A 136 10.63 17.42 0.43
N THR A 137 10.80 18.70 0.63
CA THR A 137 10.09 19.43 1.68
C THR A 137 8.61 19.61 1.32
N VAL A 138 7.79 20.05 2.26
CA VAL A 138 6.34 20.26 2.04
C VAL A 138 6.05 21.28 0.93
N ASP A 139 6.96 22.24 0.68
CA ASP A 139 6.89 23.22 -0.39
C ASP A 139 7.55 22.75 -1.71
N GLY A 140 7.92 21.47 -1.80
CA GLY A 140 8.41 20.83 -3.02
C GLY A 140 9.89 21.05 -3.33
N LYS A 141 10.70 21.54 -2.38
CA LYS A 141 12.14 21.69 -2.57
C LYS A 141 12.90 20.42 -2.24
N PRO A 142 13.95 20.07 -3.01
CA PRO A 142 14.81 18.94 -2.67
C PRO A 142 15.48 19.14 -1.30
N ALA A 143 15.52 18.07 -0.49
CA ALA A 143 16.14 18.06 0.82
C ALA A 143 16.83 16.72 1.11
N ASN A 144 17.71 16.71 2.10
CA ASN A 144 18.23 15.47 2.67
C ASN A 144 17.19 14.91 3.65
N TYR A 145 17.22 13.59 3.85
CA TYR A 145 16.55 13.01 5.01
C TYR A 145 17.28 13.44 6.29
N GLU A 146 16.51 13.76 7.32
CA GLU A 146 17.03 14.09 8.64
C GLU A 146 17.19 12.83 9.48
N THR A 147 18.09 12.83 10.45
CA THR A 147 18.16 11.76 11.45
C THR A 147 16.86 11.79 12.27
N PRO A 148 16.07 10.71 12.27
CA PRO A 148 14.81 10.70 12.99
C PRO A 148 15.03 10.67 14.50
N ARG A 149 14.01 11.09 15.25
CA ARG A 149 13.94 10.85 16.68
C ARG A 149 13.48 9.42 16.95
N ALA A 150 14.16 8.71 17.83
CA ALA A 150 13.68 7.44 18.31
C ALA A 150 12.39 7.61 19.12
N LEU A 151 11.39 6.75 18.88
CA LEU A 151 10.18 6.70 19.69
C LEU A 151 10.50 6.17 21.10
N GLU A 152 9.99 6.85 22.12
CA GLU A 152 9.99 6.29 23.46
C GLU A 152 9.04 5.08 23.51
N THR A 153 9.34 4.11 24.41
CA THR A 153 8.51 2.89 24.52
C THR A 153 7.04 3.22 24.81
N ALA A 154 6.78 4.24 25.62
CA ALA A 154 5.43 4.69 25.96
C ALA A 154 4.68 5.32 24.75
N GLU A 155 5.39 5.88 23.76
CA GLU A 155 4.78 6.49 22.58
C GLU A 155 4.27 5.43 21.58
N VAL A 156 4.86 4.23 21.57
CA VAL A 156 4.50 3.17 20.61
C VAL A 156 3.02 2.81 20.74
N ALA A 157 2.50 2.69 21.95
CA ALA A 157 1.08 2.41 22.19
C ALA A 157 0.16 3.50 21.62
N GLY A 158 0.60 4.76 21.63
CA GLY A 158 -0.15 5.88 21.01
C GLY A 158 -0.25 5.76 19.49
N ILE A 159 0.80 5.23 18.84
CA ILE A 159 0.75 4.99 17.39
C ILE A 159 -0.15 3.79 17.07
N VAL A 160 -0.10 2.72 17.88
CA VAL A 160 -1.04 1.58 17.73
C VAL A 160 -2.49 2.06 17.84
N ASP A 161 -2.79 2.94 18.81
CA ASP A 161 -4.12 3.53 18.97
C ASP A 161 -4.51 4.43 17.77
N ALA A 162 -3.55 5.16 17.18
CA ALA A 162 -3.80 5.93 15.98
C ALA A 162 -4.20 5.05 14.78
N PHE A 163 -3.58 3.88 14.59
CA PHE A 163 -4.01 2.90 13.58
C PHE A 163 -5.42 2.37 13.87
N ARG A 164 -5.73 2.06 15.13
CA ARG A 164 -7.08 1.67 15.55
C ARG A 164 -8.12 2.74 15.25
N GLN A 165 -7.81 4.01 15.56
CA GLN A 165 -8.70 5.14 15.30
C GLN A 165 -8.86 5.38 13.79
N ALA A 166 -7.79 5.31 13.02
CA ALA A 166 -7.82 5.43 11.57
C ALA A 166 -8.67 4.32 10.92
N ALA A 167 -8.56 3.09 11.42
CA ALA A 167 -9.42 1.98 11.02
C ALA A 167 -10.90 2.26 11.28
N SER A 168 -11.25 2.85 12.44
CA SER A 168 -12.62 3.29 12.76
C SER A 168 -13.08 4.42 11.81
N ASN A 169 -12.20 5.36 11.49
CA ASN A 169 -12.50 6.45 10.56
C ASN A 169 -12.72 5.93 9.12
N ALA A 170 -11.94 4.95 8.67
CA ALA A 170 -12.16 4.29 7.39
C ALA A 170 -13.54 3.59 7.35
N MET A 171 -13.97 2.97 8.44
CA MET A 171 -15.32 2.39 8.56
C MET A 171 -16.40 3.47 8.46
N LYS A 172 -16.22 4.61 9.14
CA LYS A 172 -17.15 5.76 9.04
C LYS A 172 -17.22 6.34 7.62
N ALA A 173 -16.11 6.31 6.88
CA ALA A 173 -16.06 6.73 5.48
C ALA A 173 -16.74 5.75 4.52
N GLY A 174 -17.08 4.54 4.98
CA GLY A 174 -17.82 3.53 4.21
C GLY A 174 -16.96 2.54 3.43
N PHE A 175 -15.65 2.47 3.67
CA PHE A 175 -14.76 1.47 3.04
C PHE A 175 -15.24 0.05 3.32
N ASP A 176 -14.87 -0.88 2.45
CA ASP A 176 -15.19 -2.31 2.58
C ASP A 176 -14.22 -3.04 3.52
N GLY A 177 -13.05 -2.48 3.74
CA GLY A 177 -12.00 -3.00 4.61
C GLY A 177 -10.76 -2.12 4.60
N VAL A 178 -9.71 -2.59 5.26
CA VAL A 178 -8.44 -1.86 5.35
C VAL A 178 -7.24 -2.76 5.10
N GLU A 179 -6.15 -2.16 4.61
CA GLU A 179 -4.85 -2.81 4.48
C GLU A 179 -3.82 -2.10 5.37
N ILE A 180 -3.10 -2.84 6.20
CA ILE A 180 -2.02 -2.34 7.03
C ILE A 180 -0.74 -2.30 6.19
N HIS A 181 -0.12 -1.12 6.06
CA HIS A 181 1.10 -0.94 5.27
C HIS A 181 2.36 -1.27 6.07
N GLY A 182 2.77 -2.55 6.04
CA GLY A 182 3.98 -3.07 6.68
C GLY A 182 5.15 -3.28 5.71
N ALA A 183 5.30 -2.43 4.67
CA ALA A 183 6.20 -2.63 3.55
C ALA A 183 6.97 -1.35 3.17
N ASN A 184 7.87 -1.45 2.19
CA ASN A 184 8.57 -0.34 1.52
C ASN A 184 9.42 0.57 2.43
N GLY A 185 9.92 0.07 3.54
CA GLY A 185 10.77 0.84 4.45
C GLY A 185 10.03 1.87 5.30
N TYR A 186 8.70 1.79 5.43
CA TYR A 186 7.90 2.66 6.28
C TYR A 186 7.87 2.18 7.74
N LEU A 187 7.21 2.90 8.63
CA LEU A 187 7.37 2.76 10.08
C LEU A 187 7.25 1.32 10.58
N ILE A 188 6.23 0.57 10.14
CA ILE A 188 6.04 -0.82 10.58
C ILE A 188 7.23 -1.69 10.14
N GLU A 189 7.67 -1.57 8.88
CA GLU A 189 8.82 -2.32 8.40
C GLU A 189 10.12 -1.84 9.05
N GLN A 190 10.23 -0.54 9.41
CA GLN A 190 11.36 -0.03 10.19
C GLN A 190 11.48 -0.73 11.56
N PHE A 191 10.35 -1.08 12.20
CA PHE A 191 10.36 -1.89 13.43
C PHE A 191 10.77 -3.34 13.17
N LEU A 192 10.34 -3.93 12.07
CA LEU A 192 10.64 -5.32 11.72
C LEU A 192 12.13 -5.55 11.45
N GLN A 193 12.79 -4.64 10.74
CA GLN A 193 14.13 -4.85 10.22
C GLN A 193 15.23 -4.44 11.20
N SER A 194 16.22 -5.32 11.41
CA SER A 194 17.36 -5.11 12.31
C SER A 194 18.22 -3.90 11.93
N ARG A 195 18.29 -3.56 10.64
CA ARG A 195 19.05 -2.41 10.13
C ARG A 195 18.51 -1.06 10.64
N SER A 196 17.21 -0.92 10.83
CA SER A 196 16.55 0.31 11.27
C SER A 196 16.07 0.27 12.72
N ASN A 197 16.01 -0.91 13.33
CA ASN A 197 15.56 -1.11 14.70
C ASN A 197 16.71 -1.59 15.59
N LEU A 198 17.33 -0.66 16.31
CA LEU A 198 18.42 -0.90 17.26
C LEU A 198 17.93 -0.84 18.71
N ARG A 199 16.61 -0.98 18.94
CA ARG A 199 16.01 -0.94 20.29
C ARG A 199 16.45 -2.12 21.13
N THR A 200 16.51 -1.88 22.44
CA THR A 200 16.82 -2.90 23.46
C THR A 200 15.64 -3.21 24.40
N ASP A 201 14.50 -2.56 24.13
CA ASP A 201 13.24 -2.83 24.84
C ASP A 201 12.42 -3.94 24.18
N GLN A 202 11.17 -4.09 24.61
CA GLN A 202 10.25 -5.12 24.11
C GLN A 202 9.90 -5.01 22.60
N TYR A 203 10.31 -3.96 21.91
CA TYR A 203 10.08 -3.75 20.48
C TYR A 203 11.36 -3.92 19.64
N GLY A 204 12.48 -4.38 20.26
CA GLY A 204 13.76 -4.54 19.57
C GLY A 204 14.51 -5.81 19.95
N GLY A 205 15.66 -6.03 19.33
CA GLY A 205 16.49 -7.22 19.52
C GLY A 205 15.97 -8.43 18.77
N SER A 206 15.26 -9.34 19.43
CA SER A 206 14.77 -10.58 18.80
C SER A 206 13.72 -10.33 17.69
N ILE A 207 13.55 -11.30 16.81
CA ILE A 207 12.56 -11.23 15.72
C ILE A 207 11.14 -11.06 16.31
N GLU A 208 10.82 -11.76 17.39
CA GLU A 208 9.52 -11.68 18.07
C GLU A 208 9.26 -10.26 18.59
N ASN A 209 10.25 -9.63 19.20
CA ASN A 209 10.14 -8.27 19.69
C ASN A 209 10.00 -7.26 18.54
N ARG A 210 10.78 -7.42 17.48
CA ARG A 210 10.69 -6.54 16.28
C ARG A 210 9.36 -6.69 15.57
N ALA A 211 8.76 -7.88 15.56
CA ALA A 211 7.44 -8.13 14.99
C ALA A 211 6.28 -7.63 15.87
N ARG A 212 6.50 -7.37 17.16
CA ARG A 212 5.47 -6.99 18.14
C ARG A 212 4.63 -5.80 17.68
N PHE A 213 5.26 -4.75 17.18
CA PHE A 213 4.55 -3.55 16.73
C PHE A 213 3.55 -3.83 15.60
N LEU A 214 3.95 -4.61 14.59
CA LEU A 214 3.04 -5.06 13.54
C LEU A 214 1.88 -5.88 14.10
N MET A 215 2.15 -6.79 15.03
CA MET A 215 1.13 -7.66 15.61
C MET A 215 0.12 -6.88 16.47
N GLU A 216 0.58 -5.91 17.26
CA GLU A 216 -0.28 -5.04 18.08
C GLU A 216 -1.19 -4.17 17.19
N ILE A 217 -0.64 -3.55 16.14
CA ILE A 217 -1.44 -2.81 15.15
C ILE A 217 -2.47 -3.72 14.49
N THR A 218 -2.06 -4.91 14.05
CA THR A 218 -2.94 -5.86 13.37
C THR A 218 -4.10 -6.26 14.29
N GLN A 219 -3.83 -6.59 15.54
CA GLN A 219 -4.87 -6.92 16.53
C GLN A 219 -5.79 -5.74 16.83
N ALA A 220 -5.25 -4.52 16.97
CA ALA A 220 -6.03 -3.31 17.21
C ALA A 220 -7.00 -3.01 16.03
N VAL A 221 -6.54 -3.19 14.80
CA VAL A 221 -7.34 -3.01 13.58
C VAL A 221 -8.39 -4.11 13.41
N ILE A 222 -8.03 -5.38 13.71
CA ILE A 222 -8.98 -6.51 13.77
C ILE A 222 -10.09 -6.24 14.79
N GLY A 223 -9.76 -5.65 15.92
CA GLY A 223 -10.76 -5.28 16.94
C GLY A 223 -11.83 -4.31 16.44
N VAL A 224 -11.54 -3.53 15.39
CA VAL A 224 -12.49 -2.61 14.75
C VAL A 224 -13.28 -3.28 13.63
N TRP A 225 -12.60 -4.01 12.73
CA TRP A 225 -13.15 -4.49 11.47
C TRP A 225 -13.58 -5.96 11.46
N GLY A 226 -13.07 -6.76 12.40
CA GLY A 226 -13.01 -8.22 12.23
C GLY A 226 -11.91 -8.61 11.24
N ALA A 227 -11.27 -9.75 11.47
CA ALA A 227 -10.10 -10.17 10.70
C ALA A 227 -10.39 -10.35 9.18
N ASN A 228 -11.62 -10.75 8.84
CA ASN A 228 -12.05 -11.01 7.46
C ASN A 228 -12.19 -9.74 6.58
N ARG A 229 -11.88 -8.54 7.11
CA ARG A 229 -11.84 -7.26 6.37
C ARG A 229 -10.52 -6.51 6.58
N VAL A 230 -9.51 -7.18 7.08
CA VAL A 230 -8.17 -6.62 7.32
C VAL A 230 -7.14 -7.39 6.51
N GLY A 231 -6.41 -6.68 5.64
CA GLY A 231 -5.23 -7.18 4.96
C GLY A 231 -3.95 -6.62 5.55
N VAL A 232 -2.83 -7.28 5.29
CA VAL A 232 -1.49 -6.80 5.65
C VAL A 232 -0.61 -6.83 4.41
N ARG A 233 0.13 -5.74 4.15
CA ARG A 233 1.09 -5.68 3.05
C ARG A 233 2.52 -5.72 3.57
N LEU A 234 3.36 -6.58 2.98
CA LEU A 234 4.77 -6.80 3.33
C LEU A 234 5.65 -6.75 2.07
N SER A 235 6.94 -6.43 2.24
CA SER A 235 7.94 -6.40 1.16
C SER A 235 9.21 -7.20 1.51
N PRO A 236 9.10 -8.54 1.63
CA PRO A 236 10.29 -9.36 1.86
C PRO A 236 11.34 -9.11 0.77
N TYR A 237 12.61 -9.01 1.18
CA TYR A 237 13.74 -8.68 0.27
C TYR A 237 13.65 -7.29 -0.39
N GLY A 238 12.69 -6.43 -0.01
CA GLY A 238 12.59 -5.07 -0.51
C GLY A 238 13.73 -4.19 -0.02
N ILE A 239 14.14 -3.22 -0.85
CA ILE A 239 15.21 -2.26 -0.55
C ILE A 239 14.75 -0.80 -0.64
N ALA A 240 13.43 -0.58 -0.77
CA ALA A 240 12.87 0.76 -0.89
C ALA A 240 13.14 1.61 0.36
N ASN A 241 13.44 2.91 0.17
CA ASN A 241 13.67 3.85 1.27
C ASN A 241 14.76 3.43 2.26
N ASP A 242 15.85 2.85 1.73
CA ASP A 242 16.96 2.33 2.53
C ASP A 242 16.55 1.25 3.53
N SER A 243 15.53 0.48 3.16
CA SER A 243 15.14 -0.75 3.87
C SER A 243 16.09 -1.90 3.51
N GLY A 244 16.01 -2.98 4.24
CA GLY A 244 16.76 -4.21 4.00
C GLY A 244 17.10 -4.94 5.30
N GLU A 245 16.76 -6.21 5.34
CA GLU A 245 17.15 -7.13 6.40
C GLU A 245 18.31 -7.99 5.92
N ALA A 246 19.30 -8.25 6.78
CA ALA A 246 20.48 -9.06 6.41
C ALA A 246 20.09 -10.51 6.06
N ASP A 247 19.15 -11.08 6.82
CA ASP A 247 18.56 -12.39 6.54
C ASP A 247 17.03 -12.29 6.59
N PRO A 248 16.37 -12.02 5.46
CA PRO A 248 14.92 -11.83 5.43
C PRO A 248 14.12 -13.10 5.73
N MET A 249 14.65 -14.30 5.47
CA MET A 249 13.88 -15.54 5.61
C MET A 249 13.41 -15.81 7.04
N PRO A 250 14.26 -15.78 8.08
CA PRO A 250 13.80 -16.01 9.45
C PRO A 250 12.77 -14.95 9.89
N LEU A 251 13.01 -13.67 9.57
CA LEU A 251 12.12 -12.58 9.94
C LEU A 251 10.74 -12.75 9.32
N TYR A 252 10.66 -12.86 7.99
CA TYR A 252 9.37 -12.90 7.32
C TYR A 252 8.67 -14.25 7.46
N THR A 253 9.41 -15.34 7.67
CA THR A 253 8.83 -16.64 8.08
C THR A 253 8.09 -16.49 9.42
N HIS A 254 8.74 -15.91 10.43
CA HIS A 254 8.11 -15.65 11.72
C HIS A 254 6.87 -14.77 11.59
N VAL A 255 6.98 -13.65 10.86
CA VAL A 255 5.87 -12.72 10.65
C VAL A 255 4.68 -13.41 9.98
N VAL A 256 4.91 -14.15 8.89
CA VAL A 256 3.85 -14.86 8.16
C VAL A 256 3.21 -15.95 9.03
N GLN A 257 4.01 -16.69 9.80
CA GLN A 257 3.51 -17.69 10.75
C GLN A 257 2.66 -17.07 11.85
N ALA A 258 3.06 -15.90 12.38
CA ALA A 258 2.32 -15.19 13.42
C ALA A 258 0.99 -14.60 12.89
N LEU A 259 0.96 -14.12 11.65
CA LEU A 259 -0.25 -13.58 11.01
C LEU A 259 -1.24 -14.69 10.57
N ASN A 260 -0.74 -15.87 10.21
CA ASN A 260 -1.54 -16.95 9.63
C ASN A 260 -2.76 -17.38 10.47
N PRO A 261 -2.69 -17.52 11.82
CA PRO A 261 -3.84 -17.92 12.65
C PRO A 261 -4.86 -16.80 12.87
N LEU A 262 -4.58 -15.54 12.49
CA LEU A 262 -5.48 -14.41 12.76
C LEU A 262 -6.71 -14.37 11.88
N GLY A 263 -6.76 -15.14 10.77
CA GLY A 263 -7.90 -15.15 9.86
C GLY A 263 -8.06 -13.90 9.02
N LEU A 264 -6.94 -13.23 8.70
CA LEU A 264 -6.91 -12.03 7.85
C LEU A 264 -7.56 -12.29 6.49
N THR A 265 -8.14 -11.23 5.91
CA THR A 265 -8.80 -11.33 4.60
C THR A 265 -7.81 -11.65 3.48
N TYR A 266 -6.58 -11.12 3.56
CA TYR A 266 -5.46 -11.47 2.69
C TYR A 266 -4.11 -11.07 3.29
N LEU A 267 -3.05 -11.68 2.77
CA LEU A 267 -1.69 -11.17 2.84
C LEU A 267 -1.29 -10.65 1.46
N HIS A 268 -0.64 -9.49 1.39
CA HIS A 268 -0.24 -8.85 0.14
C HIS A 268 1.28 -8.69 0.10
N PHE A 269 1.96 -9.36 -0.85
CA PHE A 269 3.39 -9.19 -1.05
C PHE A 269 3.73 -8.21 -2.16
N ILE A 270 4.83 -7.48 -1.97
CA ILE A 270 5.53 -6.79 -3.05
C ILE A 270 6.67 -7.70 -3.50
N GLU A 271 6.67 -8.10 -4.77
CA GLU A 271 7.77 -8.87 -5.34
C GLU A 271 9.05 -8.02 -5.40
N PRO A 272 10.16 -8.49 -4.86
CA PRO A 272 11.41 -7.72 -4.77
C PRO A 272 12.04 -7.43 -6.14
N ARG A 273 11.68 -8.18 -7.18
CA ARG A 273 12.14 -7.95 -8.56
C ARG A 273 11.77 -6.58 -9.12
N SER A 274 10.74 -5.93 -8.56
CA SER A 274 10.25 -4.64 -9.02
C SER A 274 10.23 -3.66 -7.88
N SER A 275 11.21 -2.77 -7.80
CA SER A 275 11.11 -1.65 -6.89
C SER A 275 9.95 -0.74 -7.34
N GLY A 276 9.06 -0.47 -6.42
CA GLY A 276 7.81 0.26 -6.51
C GLY A 276 7.70 1.44 -7.46
N ALA A 277 6.92 2.42 -7.08
CA ALA A 277 6.60 3.62 -7.88
C ALA A 277 7.77 4.62 -8.00
N GLY A 278 9.03 4.20 -7.81
CA GLY A 278 10.19 5.05 -7.93
C GLY A 278 10.30 5.78 -9.28
N ARG A 279 11.12 6.82 -9.34
CA ARG A 279 11.35 7.63 -10.55
C ARG A 279 11.99 6.85 -11.70
N ALA A 280 12.64 5.73 -11.41
CA ALA A 280 13.24 4.82 -12.39
C ALA A 280 12.59 3.45 -12.36
N GLU A 281 12.61 2.75 -13.49
CA GLU A 281 12.35 1.32 -13.50
C GLU A 281 13.53 0.60 -12.92
N VAL A 282 13.32 -0.13 -11.86
CA VAL A 282 14.32 -1.04 -11.32
C VAL A 282 13.78 -2.44 -11.46
N ASN A 283 14.47 -3.26 -12.20
CA ASN A 283 14.18 -4.67 -12.35
C ASN A 283 15.36 -5.45 -11.77
N HIS A 284 15.19 -5.99 -10.58
CA HIS A 284 16.18 -6.82 -9.94
C HIS A 284 16.10 -8.24 -10.50
N GLN A 285 17.12 -8.63 -11.22
CA GLN A 285 17.29 -10.03 -11.63
C GLN A 285 17.94 -10.81 -10.48
N ASN A 286 17.63 -12.11 -10.40
CA ASN A 286 18.19 -13.03 -9.40
C ASN A 286 17.79 -12.76 -7.94
N VAL A 287 16.63 -12.15 -7.71
CA VAL A 287 16.02 -12.06 -6.37
C VAL A 287 14.96 -13.14 -6.20
N PRO A 288 14.78 -13.67 -4.99
CA PRO A 288 13.75 -14.67 -4.73
C PRO A 288 12.35 -14.10 -4.96
N SER A 289 11.42 -14.91 -5.43
CA SER A 289 10.01 -14.53 -5.50
C SER A 289 9.36 -14.67 -4.12
N ALA A 290 8.84 -13.56 -3.58
CA ALA A 290 8.20 -13.55 -2.27
C ALA A 290 6.96 -14.47 -2.23
N MET A 291 6.12 -14.45 -3.26
CA MET A 291 4.95 -15.33 -3.32
C MET A 291 5.34 -16.80 -3.28
N VAL A 292 6.39 -17.21 -4.03
CA VAL A 292 6.84 -18.60 -4.07
C VAL A 292 7.41 -19.05 -2.73
N LEU A 293 8.20 -18.20 -2.07
CA LEU A 293 8.82 -18.52 -0.78
C LEU A 293 7.79 -18.65 0.35
N PHE A 294 6.80 -17.77 0.39
CA PHE A 294 5.90 -17.67 1.55
C PHE A 294 4.53 -18.29 1.32
N ARG A 295 4.13 -18.62 0.08
CA ARG A 295 2.89 -19.38 -0.21
C ARG A 295 2.78 -20.68 0.60
N PRO A 296 3.83 -21.51 0.75
CA PRO A 296 3.73 -22.74 1.53
C PRO A 296 3.39 -22.50 3.02
N ILE A 297 3.77 -21.35 3.56
CA ILE A 297 3.53 -20.97 4.96
C ILE A 297 2.16 -20.33 5.11
N TRP A 298 1.80 -19.38 4.24
CA TRP A 298 0.53 -18.66 4.27
C TRP A 298 -0.63 -19.50 3.72
N LYS A 299 -1.70 -19.66 4.50
CA LYS A 299 -2.85 -20.52 4.13
C LYS A 299 -4.08 -19.75 3.67
N GLY A 300 -4.12 -18.43 3.90
CA GLY A 300 -5.19 -17.55 3.46
C GLY A 300 -5.04 -17.08 2.01
N VAL A 301 -5.87 -16.10 1.60
CA VAL A 301 -5.74 -15.44 0.30
C VAL A 301 -4.41 -14.71 0.22
N LEU A 302 -3.68 -14.92 -0.87
CA LEU A 302 -2.40 -14.26 -1.16
C LEU A 302 -2.54 -13.36 -2.38
N ILE A 303 -2.34 -12.05 -2.17
CA ILE A 303 -2.21 -11.06 -3.24
C ILE A 303 -0.71 -10.80 -3.46
N THR A 304 -0.28 -10.65 -4.69
CA THR A 304 1.09 -10.22 -4.98
C THR A 304 1.12 -9.11 -6.03
N ALA A 305 2.12 -8.22 -5.93
CA ALA A 305 2.34 -7.08 -6.81
C ALA A 305 3.80 -7.00 -7.24
N GLY A 306 4.08 -6.47 -8.43
CA GLY A 306 5.45 -6.18 -8.86
C GLY A 306 5.74 -6.66 -10.28
N GLY A 307 5.52 -5.80 -11.28
CA GLY A 307 5.94 -6.03 -12.66
C GLY A 307 5.25 -7.18 -13.39
N PHE A 308 4.01 -7.52 -13.01
CA PHE A 308 3.24 -8.54 -13.73
C PHE A 308 2.68 -8.00 -15.05
N THR A 309 2.70 -8.86 -16.08
CA THR A 309 1.88 -8.75 -17.29
C THR A 309 0.62 -9.61 -17.15
N GLY A 310 -0.29 -9.58 -18.12
CA GLY A 310 -1.46 -10.49 -18.13
C GLY A 310 -1.05 -11.96 -18.11
N GLU A 311 -0.03 -12.32 -18.89
CA GLU A 311 0.51 -13.69 -19.00
C GLU A 311 1.10 -14.16 -17.67
N THR A 312 2.01 -13.35 -17.09
CA THR A 312 2.68 -13.74 -15.84
C THR A 312 1.75 -13.74 -14.64
N ALA A 313 0.74 -12.87 -14.64
CA ALA A 313 -0.33 -12.86 -13.65
C ALA A 313 -1.19 -14.11 -13.73
N ASN A 314 -1.63 -14.47 -14.95
CA ASN A 314 -2.43 -15.67 -15.16
C ASN A 314 -1.67 -16.93 -14.78
N ALA A 315 -0.37 -17.04 -15.12
CA ALA A 315 0.49 -18.15 -14.75
C ALA A 315 0.65 -18.28 -13.22
N ALA A 316 0.96 -17.16 -12.52
CA ALA A 316 1.12 -17.17 -11.06
C ALA A 316 -0.13 -17.68 -10.33
N ILE A 317 -1.32 -17.37 -10.85
CA ILE A 317 -2.59 -17.87 -10.29
C ILE A 317 -2.83 -19.32 -10.68
N ALA A 318 -2.60 -19.70 -11.93
CA ALA A 318 -2.78 -21.07 -12.41
C ALA A 318 -1.87 -22.08 -11.67
N ASP A 319 -0.64 -21.65 -11.37
CA ASP A 319 0.36 -22.45 -10.64
C ASP A 319 0.12 -22.47 -9.11
N GLY A 320 -0.89 -21.72 -8.62
CA GLY A 320 -1.24 -21.64 -7.19
C GLY A 320 -0.26 -20.84 -6.34
N HIS A 321 0.63 -20.05 -6.96
CA HIS A 321 1.59 -19.22 -6.24
C HIS A 321 0.93 -17.99 -5.61
N ALA A 322 -0.14 -17.46 -6.21
CA ALA A 322 -0.96 -16.37 -5.69
C ALA A 322 -2.44 -16.60 -6.00
N ASP A 323 -3.32 -15.95 -5.23
CA ASP A 323 -4.76 -16.01 -5.46
C ASP A 323 -5.26 -14.81 -6.26
N ALA A 324 -4.58 -13.66 -6.17
CA ALA A 324 -4.87 -12.46 -6.94
C ALA A 324 -3.59 -11.66 -7.21
N ILE A 325 -3.63 -10.82 -8.25
CA ILE A 325 -2.49 -9.98 -8.66
C ILE A 325 -2.89 -8.50 -8.57
N ALA A 326 -2.08 -7.72 -7.85
CA ALA A 326 -2.28 -6.28 -7.76
C ALA A 326 -1.43 -5.56 -8.82
N PHE A 327 -2.12 -4.82 -9.69
CA PHE A 327 -1.52 -4.04 -10.76
C PHE A 327 -1.41 -2.56 -10.35
N GLY A 328 -0.21 -1.99 -10.49
CA GLY A 328 0.05 -0.59 -10.20
C GLY A 328 0.11 0.26 -11.46
N ARG A 329 1.31 0.45 -12.00
CA ARG A 329 1.63 1.40 -13.07
C ARG A 329 0.73 1.31 -14.30
N ILE A 330 0.48 0.10 -14.78
CA ILE A 330 -0.39 -0.10 -15.95
C ILE A 330 -1.86 0.19 -15.63
N PHE A 331 -2.29 0.12 -14.37
CA PHE A 331 -3.64 0.54 -13.98
C PHE A 331 -3.78 2.06 -13.90
N ILE A 332 -2.67 2.79 -13.69
CA ILE A 332 -2.69 4.27 -13.77
C ILE A 332 -3.14 4.72 -15.16
N SER A 333 -2.53 4.17 -16.21
CA SER A 333 -2.75 4.61 -17.59
C SER A 333 -3.88 3.89 -18.33
N ASN A 334 -4.46 2.88 -17.73
CA ASN A 334 -5.56 2.09 -18.31
C ASN A 334 -6.70 1.98 -17.28
N PRO A 335 -7.62 2.95 -17.22
CA PRO A 335 -8.74 2.90 -16.29
C PRO A 335 -9.57 1.63 -16.44
N ASP A 336 -9.71 1.13 -17.65
CA ASP A 336 -10.43 -0.07 -18.05
C ASP A 336 -9.50 -1.31 -18.16
N LEU A 337 -8.41 -1.37 -17.41
CA LEU A 337 -7.42 -2.45 -17.46
C LEU A 337 -8.02 -3.87 -17.44
N PRO A 338 -9.02 -4.19 -16.59
CA PRO A 338 -9.63 -5.51 -16.61
C PRO A 338 -10.26 -5.86 -17.97
N ARG A 339 -10.92 -4.91 -18.64
CA ARG A 339 -11.48 -5.10 -19.98
C ARG A 339 -10.36 -5.32 -21.00
N ARG A 340 -9.34 -4.45 -21.01
CA ARG A 340 -8.23 -4.55 -21.97
C ARG A 340 -7.52 -5.89 -21.89
N LEU A 341 -7.21 -6.36 -20.70
CA LEU A 341 -6.58 -7.67 -20.52
C LEU A 341 -7.51 -8.83 -20.94
N ARG A 342 -8.80 -8.77 -20.59
CA ARG A 342 -9.77 -9.81 -20.93
C ARG A 342 -9.95 -9.97 -22.44
N GLU A 343 -9.99 -8.85 -23.16
CA GLU A 343 -10.28 -8.79 -24.59
C GLU A 343 -9.01 -8.77 -25.46
N GLY A 344 -7.81 -8.62 -24.85
CA GLY A 344 -6.53 -8.53 -25.58
C GLY A 344 -6.34 -7.19 -26.29
N LEU A 345 -6.92 -6.11 -25.72
CA LEU A 345 -6.83 -4.77 -26.28
C LEU A 345 -5.48 -4.12 -25.95
N PRO A 346 -5.03 -3.16 -26.76
CA PRO A 346 -3.78 -2.43 -26.54
C PRO A 346 -3.76 -1.72 -25.19
N LEU A 347 -2.61 -1.72 -24.53
CA LEU A 347 -2.39 -0.96 -23.29
C LEU A 347 -1.79 0.41 -23.62
N THR A 348 -2.37 1.45 -23.02
CA THR A 348 -1.80 2.80 -23.04
C THR A 348 -0.55 2.84 -22.16
N PRO A 349 0.60 3.30 -22.66
CA PRO A 349 1.80 3.48 -21.85
C PRO A 349 1.58 4.51 -20.75
N TYR A 350 2.15 4.25 -19.56
CA TYR A 350 2.11 5.22 -18.46
C TYR A 350 3.21 6.29 -18.60
N ASN A 351 2.92 7.49 -18.11
CA ASN A 351 3.90 8.57 -18.00
C ASN A 351 4.34 8.77 -16.55
N ARG A 352 5.56 8.37 -16.20
CA ARG A 352 6.09 8.48 -14.83
C ARG A 352 6.15 9.93 -14.32
N ALA A 353 6.36 10.91 -15.20
CA ALA A 353 6.43 12.32 -14.81
C ALA A 353 5.10 12.83 -14.23
N THR A 354 3.97 12.14 -14.50
CA THR A 354 2.64 12.49 -14.01
C THR A 354 2.15 11.62 -12.85
N PHE A 355 3.00 10.77 -12.29
CA PHE A 355 2.58 9.89 -11.19
C PHE A 355 2.21 10.67 -9.94
N TYR A 356 2.93 11.74 -9.62
CA TYR A 356 2.82 12.46 -8.36
C TYR A 356 2.44 13.92 -8.56
N GLY A 357 1.43 14.40 -7.82
CA GLY A 357 0.97 15.79 -7.87
C GLY A 357 0.28 16.18 -9.18
N GLY A 358 0.05 17.46 -9.37
CA GLY A 358 -0.72 18.00 -10.49
C GLY A 358 -2.23 17.86 -10.31
N GLU A 359 -2.95 18.07 -11.39
CA GLU A 359 -4.40 18.01 -11.46
C GLU A 359 -4.85 16.78 -12.27
N GLU A 360 -5.64 16.95 -13.31
CA GLU A 360 -6.22 15.89 -14.14
C GLU A 360 -5.16 15.11 -14.91
N LYS A 361 -4.10 15.80 -15.37
CA LYS A 361 -3.07 15.22 -16.23
C LYS A 361 -2.37 14.03 -15.61
N GLY A 362 -2.45 12.88 -16.27
CA GLY A 362 -1.89 11.61 -15.80
C GLY A 362 -2.66 11.01 -14.63
N TYR A 363 -3.90 11.48 -14.38
CA TYR A 363 -4.72 11.04 -13.26
C TYR A 363 -6.12 10.63 -13.72
N THR A 364 -6.90 11.55 -14.31
CA THR A 364 -8.25 11.30 -14.82
C THR A 364 -8.36 11.44 -16.34
N ASP A 365 -7.31 11.91 -17.01
CA ASP A 365 -7.27 12.15 -18.46
C ASP A 365 -6.86 10.95 -19.33
N TYR A 366 -6.50 9.81 -18.72
CA TYR A 366 -6.22 8.59 -19.47
C TYR A 366 -7.52 8.01 -20.06
N PRO A 367 -7.55 7.74 -21.39
CA PRO A 367 -8.76 7.27 -22.05
C PRO A 367 -9.07 5.81 -21.74
N VAL A 368 -10.36 5.48 -21.69
CA VAL A 368 -10.84 4.12 -21.88
C VAL A 368 -10.67 3.72 -23.34
N TYR A 369 -10.53 2.43 -23.63
CA TYR A 369 -10.40 1.97 -25.00
C TYR A 369 -11.70 2.23 -25.79
N SER A 370 -11.58 2.88 -26.93
CA SER A 370 -12.66 3.10 -27.91
C SER A 370 -12.27 2.51 -29.26
N GLU A 371 -13.13 1.69 -29.81
CA GLU A 371 -12.95 1.12 -31.17
C GLU A 371 -13.10 2.16 -32.30
N LEU A 372 -13.60 3.36 -31.97
CA LEU A 372 -13.88 4.43 -32.92
C LEU A 372 -12.68 5.37 -33.13
N GLU A 373 -11.62 5.26 -32.38
CA GLU A 373 -10.37 6.00 -32.57
C GLU A 373 -9.25 5.04 -32.96
N PRO A 374 -8.88 4.96 -34.26
CA PRO A 374 -7.66 4.25 -34.66
C PRO A 374 -6.44 4.97 -34.04
N ALA A 375 -5.52 4.20 -33.52
CA ALA A 375 -4.28 4.67 -32.89
C ALA A 375 -3.38 5.41 -33.90
#